data_f685cc2bb1b2c120f4e5dece113c80a4
#
_entry.id   f685cc2bb1b2c120f4e5dece113c80a4
#
_cell.length_a   1.000
_cell.length_b   1.000
_cell.length_c   1.000
_cell.angle_alpha   90.00
_cell.angle_beta   90.00
_cell.angle_gamma   90.00
#
_symmetry.space_group_name_H-M   'P 1'
#
loop_
_entity.id
_entity.type
_entity.pdbx_description
1 polymer ?
#
loop_
_entity_poly.entity_id
_entity_poly.type
_entity_poly.pdbx_seq_one_letter_code
_entity_poly.pdbx_strand_id
1 'polypeptide(L)'
;FGPNANDKTVVELAALLEGDSSIAENIDLTPHYTTDVLVVGGGGAGCAAALHAHGTGAKVILATKLRLGDSNSVMAQGGMQISVAPEDSPVTHFLDTLKGGHMQNDHELLKVMVEDGPSIAKWLIELGVLFDRQADGNLHVKKGGGSSKPRLLTCSDYTGLEIMRVLKDEVLNQK
;
A
#
# COMPACT_ATOMS: atom_id res chain seq x y z
N PHE A 1 9.78 -13.50 25.18
CA PHE A 1 10.25 -14.10 23.94
C PHE A 1 11.12 -13.10 23.18
N GLY A 2 12.22 -13.55 22.59
CA GLY A 2 13.13 -12.71 21.80
C GLY A 2 14.19 -11.97 22.62
N PRO A 3 15.02 -11.13 21.94
CA PRO A 3 16.17 -10.44 22.57
C PRO A 3 15.77 -9.46 23.67
N ASN A 4 14.53 -8.97 23.67
CA ASN A 4 14.00 -8.04 24.66
C ASN A 4 13.18 -8.75 25.76
N ALA A 5 13.26 -10.06 25.87
CA ALA A 5 12.58 -10.78 26.95
C ALA A 5 13.08 -10.28 28.32
N ASN A 6 12.15 -9.89 29.19
CA ASN A 6 12.37 -9.29 30.53
C ASN A 6 12.76 -7.80 30.53
N ASP A 7 12.80 -7.11 29.40
CA ASP A 7 12.91 -5.67 29.39
C ASP A 7 11.66 -5.02 29.99
N LYS A 8 11.88 -3.91 30.71
CA LYS A 8 10.76 -3.12 31.27
C LYS A 8 10.12 -2.33 30.15
N THR A 9 8.79 -2.38 30.07
CA THR A 9 8.01 -1.49 29.21
C THR A 9 7.29 -0.44 30.03
N VAL A 10 6.92 0.68 29.41
CA VAL A 10 6.12 1.72 30.06
C VAL A 10 4.71 1.22 30.32
N VAL A 11 4.10 1.65 31.45
CA VAL A 11 2.79 1.14 31.89
C VAL A 11 1.71 1.38 30.85
N GLU A 12 1.73 2.53 30.18
CA GLU A 12 0.75 2.89 29.17
C GLU A 12 0.83 1.97 27.94
N LEU A 13 2.03 1.58 27.54
CA LEU A 13 2.21 0.63 26.44
C LEU A 13 1.81 -0.79 26.85
N ALA A 14 2.15 -1.21 28.06
CA ALA A 14 1.70 -2.51 28.60
C ALA A 14 0.17 -2.58 28.65
N ALA A 15 -0.50 -1.56 29.17
CA ALA A 15 -1.96 -1.49 29.21
C ALA A 15 -2.60 -1.54 27.81
N LEU A 16 -1.98 -0.89 26.81
CA LEU A 16 -2.45 -0.95 25.42
C LEU A 16 -2.31 -2.35 24.82
N LEU A 17 -1.22 -3.05 25.11
CA LEU A 17 -0.94 -4.40 24.57
C LEU A 17 -1.75 -5.49 25.29
N GLU A 18 -2.09 -5.28 26.57
CA GLU A 18 -2.86 -6.21 27.40
C GLU A 18 -4.35 -5.85 27.43
N GLY A 19 -4.74 -4.75 26.76
CA GLY A 19 -6.12 -4.29 26.71
C GLY A 19 -7.06 -5.34 26.11
N ASP A 20 -8.24 -5.47 26.71
CA ASP A 20 -9.30 -6.30 26.17
C ASP A 20 -9.84 -5.68 24.86
N SER A 21 -9.84 -6.46 23.79
CA SER A 21 -10.39 -6.07 22.49
C SER A 21 -11.86 -6.47 22.33
N SER A 22 -12.50 -6.98 23.37
CA SER A 22 -13.92 -7.35 23.32
C SER A 22 -14.82 -6.12 23.12
N ILE A 23 -15.87 -6.31 22.35
CA ILE A 23 -16.93 -5.29 22.20
C ILE A 23 -17.82 -5.39 23.44
N ALA A 24 -18.09 -4.25 24.10
CA ALA A 24 -18.99 -4.21 25.25
C ALA A 24 -20.40 -4.71 24.86
N GLU A 25 -20.99 -5.57 25.70
CA GLU A 25 -22.28 -6.24 25.41
C GLU A 25 -23.46 -5.28 25.18
N ASN A 26 -23.37 -4.05 25.71
CA ASN A 26 -24.44 -3.04 25.70
C ASN A 26 -24.19 -1.88 24.74
N ILE A 27 -23.33 -2.08 23.70
CA ILE A 27 -23.16 -1.06 22.65
C ILE A 27 -24.44 -0.98 21.81
N ASP A 28 -24.92 0.24 21.58
CA ASP A 28 -25.96 0.49 20.58
C ASP A 28 -25.39 0.25 19.17
N LEU A 29 -25.89 -0.79 18.51
CA LEU A 29 -25.50 -1.20 17.15
C LEU A 29 -26.40 -0.60 16.07
N THR A 30 -27.23 0.40 16.39
CA THR A 30 -28.06 1.07 15.39
C THR A 30 -27.16 1.73 14.33
N PRO A 31 -27.31 1.39 13.04
CA PRO A 31 -26.46 1.95 12.00
C PRO A 31 -26.69 3.46 11.84
N HIS A 32 -25.64 4.25 11.91
CA HIS A 32 -25.67 5.68 11.62
C HIS A 32 -25.47 5.97 10.12
N TYR A 33 -24.80 5.07 9.42
CA TYR A 33 -24.52 5.18 8.00
C TYR A 33 -24.73 3.83 7.31
N THR A 34 -25.17 3.87 6.05
CA THR A 34 -25.27 2.71 5.16
C THR A 34 -24.49 2.97 3.90
N THR A 35 -23.79 1.95 3.40
CA THR A 35 -22.95 2.04 2.21
C THR A 35 -22.90 0.68 1.51
N ASP A 36 -22.53 0.66 0.23
CA ASP A 36 -22.33 -0.59 -0.52
C ASP A 36 -20.97 -1.21 -0.16
N VAL A 37 -19.95 -0.37 0.04
CA VAL A 37 -18.59 -0.80 0.37
C VAL A 37 -18.04 0.02 1.54
N LEU A 38 -17.64 -0.67 2.60
CA LEU A 38 -16.89 -0.09 3.71
C LEU A 38 -15.42 -0.47 3.58
N VAL A 39 -14.55 0.53 3.39
CA VAL A 39 -13.10 0.35 3.39
C VAL A 39 -12.55 0.76 4.75
N VAL A 40 -11.81 -0.14 5.41
CA VAL A 40 -11.19 0.14 6.72
C VAL A 40 -9.68 0.28 6.55
N GLY A 41 -9.18 1.51 6.68
CA GLY A 41 -7.78 1.89 6.55
C GLY A 41 -7.55 2.90 5.42
N GLY A 42 -6.87 4.01 5.73
CA GLY A 42 -6.62 5.14 4.83
C GLY A 42 -5.20 5.16 4.24
N GLY A 43 -4.53 4.02 4.15
CA GLY A 43 -3.25 3.87 3.45
C GLY A 43 -3.41 3.62 1.95
N GLY A 44 -2.31 3.31 1.26
CA GLY A 44 -2.31 3.09 -0.19
C GLY A 44 -3.33 2.06 -0.66
N ALA A 45 -3.39 0.90 0.01
CA ALA A 45 -4.35 -0.16 -0.32
C ALA A 45 -5.81 0.30 -0.13
N GLY A 46 -6.10 0.98 0.99
CA GLY A 46 -7.45 1.48 1.26
C GLY A 46 -7.88 2.56 0.29
N CYS A 47 -7.02 3.52 -0.02
CA CYS A 47 -7.31 4.54 -1.04
C CYS A 47 -7.57 3.90 -2.42
N ALA A 48 -6.74 2.95 -2.84
CA ALA A 48 -6.92 2.24 -4.10
C ALA A 48 -8.26 1.47 -4.12
N ALA A 49 -8.56 0.71 -3.05
CA ALA A 49 -9.82 -0.02 -2.94
C ALA A 49 -11.04 0.91 -3.00
N ALA A 50 -10.98 2.05 -2.29
CA ALA A 50 -12.07 3.03 -2.29
C ALA A 50 -12.29 3.63 -3.68
N LEU A 51 -11.21 4.05 -4.36
CA LEU A 51 -11.28 4.61 -5.71
C LEU A 51 -11.83 3.62 -6.73
N HIS A 52 -11.36 2.37 -6.70
CA HIS A 52 -11.86 1.33 -7.60
C HIS A 52 -13.34 0.99 -7.33
N ALA A 53 -13.73 0.84 -6.07
CA ALA A 53 -15.13 0.60 -5.72
C ALA A 53 -16.03 1.77 -6.16
N HIS A 54 -15.61 3.02 -5.89
CA HIS A 54 -16.34 4.20 -6.33
C HIS A 54 -16.46 4.25 -7.86
N GLY A 55 -15.42 3.91 -8.59
CA GLY A 55 -15.40 3.85 -10.06
C GLY A 55 -16.40 2.86 -10.67
N THR A 56 -16.90 1.88 -9.90
CA THR A 56 -18.01 1.00 -10.31
C THR A 56 -19.39 1.59 -10.04
N GLY A 57 -19.48 2.79 -9.47
CA GLY A 57 -20.73 3.44 -9.07
C GLY A 57 -21.19 3.04 -7.66
N ALA A 58 -20.39 2.30 -6.89
CA ALA A 58 -20.73 1.94 -5.53
C ALA A 58 -20.64 3.16 -4.58
N LYS A 59 -21.56 3.23 -3.62
CA LYS A 59 -21.45 4.15 -2.48
C LYS A 59 -20.40 3.64 -1.52
N VAL A 60 -19.34 4.42 -1.30
CA VAL A 60 -18.19 4.00 -0.49
C VAL A 60 -18.06 4.85 0.76
N ILE A 61 -17.76 4.20 1.89
CA ILE A 61 -17.27 4.84 3.10
C ILE A 61 -15.85 4.35 3.36
N LEU A 62 -14.89 5.26 3.48
CA LEU A 62 -13.53 4.96 3.91
C LEU A 62 -13.36 5.42 5.36
N ALA A 63 -13.17 4.46 6.26
CA ALA A 63 -12.91 4.70 7.69
C ALA A 63 -11.42 4.56 7.98
N THR A 64 -10.84 5.52 8.69
CA THR A 64 -9.41 5.49 9.05
C THR A 64 -9.20 5.91 10.50
N LYS A 65 -8.21 5.31 11.16
CA LYS A 65 -7.87 5.62 12.55
C LYS A 65 -7.27 7.02 12.70
N LEU A 66 -6.46 7.44 11.75
CA LEU A 66 -5.80 8.75 11.71
C LEU A 66 -6.40 9.58 10.57
N ARG A 67 -5.80 10.73 10.27
CA ARG A 67 -6.16 11.50 9.07
C ARG A 67 -5.94 10.66 7.81
N LEU A 68 -6.75 10.87 6.80
CA LEU A 68 -6.58 10.19 5.51
C LEU A 68 -5.16 10.44 4.97
N GLY A 69 -4.48 9.36 4.61
CA GLY A 69 -3.10 9.37 4.15
C GLY A 69 -2.06 9.19 5.26
N ASP A 70 -2.38 9.44 6.53
CA ASP A 70 -1.48 9.20 7.65
C ASP A 70 -1.38 7.67 7.90
N SER A 71 -0.41 7.04 7.26
CA SER A 71 -0.25 5.58 7.27
C SER A 71 1.21 5.19 7.06
N ASN A 72 1.55 3.93 7.22
CA ASN A 72 2.89 3.44 6.91
C ASN A 72 3.26 3.64 5.43
N SER A 73 2.28 3.71 4.53
CA SER A 73 2.52 3.96 3.11
C SER A 73 3.19 5.31 2.87
N VAL A 74 2.82 6.37 3.62
CA VAL A 74 3.42 7.71 3.45
C VAL A 74 4.89 7.74 3.86
N MET A 75 5.31 6.83 4.70
CA MET A 75 6.69 6.74 5.24
C MET A 75 7.63 5.93 4.34
N ALA A 76 7.13 5.30 3.28
CA ALA A 76 7.94 4.49 2.38
C ALA A 76 8.86 5.39 1.53
N GLN A 77 10.17 5.20 1.66
CA GLN A 77 11.19 5.99 0.96
C GLN A 77 11.72 5.29 -0.28
N GLY A 78 11.94 3.98 -0.18
CA GLY A 78 12.73 3.19 -1.12
C GLY A 78 12.15 2.98 -2.52
N GLY A 79 10.87 3.14 -2.73
CA GLY A 79 10.22 2.94 -4.02
C GLY A 79 9.36 1.70 -4.13
N MET A 80 8.81 1.48 -5.33
CA MET A 80 7.99 0.32 -5.69
C MET A 80 8.72 -0.55 -6.70
N GLN A 81 8.77 -1.85 -6.47
CA GLN A 81 9.30 -2.79 -7.47
C GLN A 81 8.18 -3.19 -8.44
N ILE A 82 8.32 -2.82 -9.69
CA ILE A 82 7.36 -3.12 -10.76
C ILE A 82 8.10 -3.38 -12.07
N SER A 83 7.77 -4.48 -12.74
CA SER A 83 8.39 -4.89 -14.01
C SER A 83 7.84 -4.10 -15.19
N VAL A 84 8.29 -2.85 -15.34
CA VAL A 84 7.91 -1.94 -16.45
C VAL A 84 9.00 -1.78 -17.51
N ALA A 85 10.22 -2.23 -17.21
CA ALA A 85 11.34 -2.15 -18.17
C ALA A 85 11.21 -3.21 -19.26
N PRO A 86 11.61 -2.92 -20.53
CA PRO A 86 11.51 -3.88 -21.64
C PRO A 86 12.26 -5.21 -21.42
N GLU A 87 13.34 -5.17 -20.64
CA GLU A 87 14.17 -6.33 -20.31
C GLU A 87 13.70 -7.11 -19.09
N ASP A 88 12.61 -6.70 -18.45
CA ASP A 88 12.02 -7.33 -17.28
C ASP A 88 10.63 -7.91 -17.61
N SER A 89 10.09 -8.69 -16.70
CA SER A 89 8.75 -9.28 -16.85
C SER A 89 8.11 -9.61 -15.51
N PRO A 90 6.77 -9.72 -15.44
CA PRO A 90 6.07 -10.23 -14.26
C PRO A 90 6.59 -11.61 -13.83
N VAL A 91 6.96 -12.48 -14.76
CA VAL A 91 7.54 -13.81 -14.45
C VAL A 91 8.87 -13.69 -13.73
N THR A 92 9.78 -12.83 -14.22
CA THR A 92 11.06 -12.60 -13.55
C THR A 92 10.86 -11.97 -12.19
N HIS A 93 9.92 -11.02 -12.07
CA HIS A 93 9.56 -10.41 -10.80
C HIS A 93 8.99 -11.44 -9.82
N PHE A 94 8.12 -12.33 -10.27
CA PHE A 94 7.58 -13.44 -9.47
C PHE A 94 8.69 -14.31 -8.88
N LEU A 95 9.62 -14.76 -9.73
CA LEU A 95 10.71 -15.64 -9.30
C LEU A 95 11.66 -14.97 -8.29
N ASP A 96 12.00 -13.70 -8.52
CA ASP A 96 12.82 -12.94 -7.57
C ASP A 96 12.13 -12.78 -6.21
N THR A 97 10.85 -12.45 -6.22
CA THR A 97 10.07 -12.24 -5.00
C THR A 97 9.83 -13.55 -4.25
N LEU A 98 9.53 -14.63 -4.98
CA LEU A 98 9.37 -15.96 -4.40
C LEU A 98 10.66 -16.43 -3.71
N LYS A 99 11.81 -16.23 -4.37
CA LYS A 99 13.11 -16.53 -3.80
C LYS A 99 13.42 -15.66 -2.58
N GLY A 100 13.15 -14.35 -2.67
CA GLY A 100 13.34 -13.41 -1.55
C GLY A 100 12.46 -13.74 -0.35
N GLY A 101 11.27 -14.27 -0.57
CA GLY A 101 10.36 -14.75 0.47
C GLY A 101 10.64 -16.19 0.93
N HIS A 102 11.82 -16.75 0.61
CA HIS A 102 12.22 -18.11 0.99
C HIS A 102 11.18 -19.19 0.61
N MET A 103 10.48 -19.01 -0.52
CA MET A 103 9.41 -19.91 -0.99
C MET A 103 8.19 -20.00 -0.05
N GLN A 104 8.02 -19.05 0.87
CA GLN A 104 6.90 -19.03 1.82
C GLN A 104 5.76 -18.11 1.38
N ASN A 105 5.87 -17.51 0.21
CA ASN A 105 4.85 -16.61 -0.35
C ASN A 105 3.56 -17.39 -0.66
N ASP A 106 2.42 -16.75 -0.49
CA ASP A 106 1.20 -17.17 -1.16
C ASP A 106 1.35 -16.94 -2.67
N HIS A 107 1.32 -18.01 -3.44
CA HIS A 107 1.63 -17.97 -4.87
C HIS A 107 0.54 -17.24 -5.68
N GLU A 108 -0.73 -17.39 -5.29
CA GLU A 108 -1.83 -16.73 -6.00
C GLU A 108 -1.80 -15.20 -5.76
N LEU A 109 -1.58 -14.78 -4.51
CA LEU A 109 -1.45 -13.36 -4.20
C LEU A 109 -0.20 -12.76 -4.84
N LEU A 110 0.92 -13.48 -4.83
CA LEU A 110 2.14 -13.04 -5.49
C LEU A 110 1.94 -12.89 -7.00
N LYS A 111 1.25 -13.84 -7.63
CA LYS A 111 0.92 -13.78 -9.06
C LYS A 111 0.12 -12.53 -9.39
N VAL A 112 -0.97 -12.28 -8.66
CA VAL A 112 -1.80 -11.08 -8.85
C VAL A 112 -0.96 -9.81 -8.70
N MET A 113 -0.13 -9.72 -7.67
CA MET A 113 0.72 -8.56 -7.43
C MET A 113 1.66 -8.24 -8.60
N VAL A 114 2.31 -9.26 -9.18
CA VAL A 114 3.29 -9.01 -10.26
C VAL A 114 2.63 -8.82 -11.61
N GLU A 115 1.49 -9.47 -11.87
CA GLU A 115 0.74 -9.32 -13.13
C GLU A 115 0.06 -7.95 -13.21
N ASP A 116 -0.52 -7.48 -12.11
CA ASP A 116 -1.18 -6.17 -12.06
C ASP A 116 -0.19 -5.00 -11.95
N GLY A 117 1.03 -5.26 -11.49
CA GLY A 117 2.02 -4.22 -11.23
C GLY A 117 2.17 -3.18 -12.36
N PRO A 118 2.41 -3.58 -13.62
CA PRO A 118 2.57 -2.63 -14.72
C PRO A 118 1.32 -1.74 -14.94
N SER A 119 0.12 -2.29 -14.81
CA SER A 119 -1.13 -1.54 -14.93
C SER A 119 -1.33 -0.56 -13.78
N ILE A 120 -0.94 -0.96 -12.56
CA ILE A 120 -0.97 -0.09 -11.38
C ILE A 120 0.02 1.07 -11.50
N ALA A 121 1.23 0.84 -12.01
CA ALA A 121 2.19 1.92 -12.27
C ALA A 121 1.61 2.94 -13.27
N LYS A 122 1.00 2.46 -14.35
CA LYS A 122 0.34 3.31 -15.34
C LYS A 122 -0.79 4.12 -14.71
N TRP A 123 -1.68 3.48 -13.95
CA TRP A 123 -2.78 4.12 -13.25
C TRP A 123 -2.30 5.21 -12.27
N LEU A 124 -1.26 4.96 -11.48
CA LEU A 124 -0.68 5.95 -10.57
C LEU A 124 -0.11 7.16 -11.34
N ILE A 125 0.52 6.94 -12.50
CA ILE A 125 1.02 8.01 -13.37
C ILE A 125 -0.15 8.82 -13.94
N GLU A 126 -1.22 8.18 -14.37
CA GLU A 126 -2.43 8.83 -14.89
C GLU A 126 -3.12 9.68 -13.82
N LEU A 127 -3.08 9.25 -12.56
CA LEU A 127 -3.54 10.05 -11.41
C LEU A 127 -2.61 11.23 -11.07
N GLY A 128 -1.37 11.23 -11.59
CA GLY A 128 -0.43 12.33 -11.38
C GLY A 128 0.74 12.04 -10.44
N VAL A 129 1.05 10.76 -10.17
CA VAL A 129 2.29 10.40 -9.45
C VAL A 129 3.50 10.66 -10.32
N LEU A 130 4.45 11.44 -9.81
CA LEU A 130 5.65 11.89 -10.52
C LEU A 130 6.85 10.97 -10.21
N PHE A 131 6.85 9.78 -10.81
CA PHE A 131 8.03 8.92 -10.74
C PHE A 131 9.23 9.52 -11.47
N ASP A 132 10.43 9.23 -10.95
CA ASP A 132 11.70 9.67 -11.53
C ASP A 132 11.78 9.26 -13.02
N ARG A 133 12.29 10.18 -13.85
CA ARG A 133 12.45 9.95 -15.30
C ARG A 133 13.88 10.20 -15.73
N GLN A 134 14.28 9.56 -16.82
CA GLN A 134 15.51 9.82 -17.51
C GLN A 134 15.39 11.09 -18.37
N ALA A 135 16.53 11.56 -18.90
CA ALA A 135 16.56 12.77 -19.73
C ALA A 135 15.71 12.64 -21.02
N ASP A 136 15.49 11.42 -21.49
CA ASP A 136 14.65 11.10 -22.63
C ASP A 136 13.14 11.00 -22.32
N GLY A 137 12.77 11.21 -21.05
CA GLY A 137 11.39 11.16 -20.57
C GLY A 137 10.90 9.76 -20.15
N ASN A 138 11.68 8.70 -20.40
CA ASN A 138 11.35 7.35 -19.95
C ASN A 138 11.43 7.22 -18.42
N LEU A 139 10.69 6.26 -17.84
CA LEU A 139 10.77 5.98 -16.41
C LEU A 139 12.19 5.55 -16.04
N HIS A 140 12.71 6.12 -14.96
CA HIS A 140 14.00 5.73 -14.43
C HIS A 140 13.82 4.57 -13.45
N VAL A 141 14.10 3.34 -13.90
CA VAL A 141 14.09 2.16 -13.04
C VAL A 141 15.48 1.90 -12.47
N LYS A 142 15.53 1.63 -11.18
CA LYS A 142 16.77 1.33 -10.46
C LYS A 142 16.81 -0.16 -10.07
N LYS A 143 18.01 -0.68 -9.82
CA LYS A 143 18.16 -2.03 -9.30
C LYS A 143 17.88 -2.00 -7.78
N GLY A 144 16.83 -2.69 -7.35
CA GLY A 144 16.55 -2.89 -5.94
C GLY A 144 17.34 -4.05 -5.34
N GLY A 145 17.43 -4.11 -4.01
CA GLY A 145 18.01 -5.25 -3.31
C GLY A 145 17.24 -6.54 -3.62
N GLY A 146 17.95 -7.63 -3.92
CA GLY A 146 17.36 -8.93 -4.26
C GLY A 146 16.74 -9.04 -5.65
N SER A 147 16.70 -7.96 -6.44
CA SER A 147 16.17 -8.00 -7.79
C SER A 147 17.22 -8.46 -8.80
N SER A 148 16.85 -9.37 -9.69
CA SER A 148 17.70 -9.77 -10.83
C SER A 148 17.74 -8.72 -11.94
N LYS A 149 16.66 -7.92 -12.06
CA LYS A 149 16.48 -6.87 -13.05
C LYS A 149 16.20 -5.50 -12.40
N PRO A 150 16.54 -4.37 -13.06
CA PRO A 150 16.10 -3.05 -12.65
C PRO A 150 14.58 -2.97 -12.75
N ARG A 151 13.89 -2.68 -11.63
CA ARG A 151 12.42 -2.54 -11.57
C ARG A 151 11.93 -1.61 -10.46
N LEU A 152 12.85 -0.96 -9.76
CA LEU A 152 12.49 -0.07 -8.67
C LEU A 152 12.13 1.30 -9.23
N LEU A 153 10.86 1.67 -9.13
CA LEU A 153 10.35 3.02 -9.40
C LEU A 153 10.43 3.86 -8.13
N THR A 154 10.94 5.08 -8.25
CA THR A 154 11.12 6.00 -7.13
C THR A 154 10.59 7.39 -7.47
N CYS A 155 10.27 8.16 -6.44
CA CYS A 155 10.06 9.61 -6.50
C CYS A 155 11.11 10.22 -5.55
N SER A 156 12.37 10.31 -5.99
CA SER A 156 13.53 10.59 -5.15
C SER A 156 13.53 9.69 -3.91
N ASP A 157 13.55 10.28 -2.69
CA ASP A 157 13.47 9.54 -1.41
C ASP A 157 12.08 9.65 -0.74
N TYR A 158 11.05 10.05 -1.51
CA TYR A 158 9.71 10.36 -1.00
C TYR A 158 8.60 9.58 -1.71
N THR A 159 8.91 8.37 -2.19
CA THR A 159 7.98 7.61 -3.03
C THR A 159 6.62 7.39 -2.38
N GLY A 160 6.60 6.99 -1.11
CA GLY A 160 5.34 6.80 -0.37
C GLY A 160 4.58 8.08 -0.14
N LEU A 161 5.28 9.18 0.19
CA LEU A 161 4.67 10.49 0.36
C LEU A 161 4.01 10.97 -0.94
N GLU A 162 4.69 10.84 -2.08
CA GLU A 162 4.16 11.24 -3.39
C GLU A 162 2.94 10.41 -3.79
N ILE A 163 3.00 9.09 -3.65
CA ILE A 163 1.87 8.21 -3.94
C ILE A 163 0.68 8.55 -3.04
N MET A 164 0.91 8.72 -1.74
CA MET A 164 -0.17 9.04 -0.79
C MET A 164 -0.74 10.43 -0.98
N ARG A 165 0.09 11.42 -1.40
CA ARG A 165 -0.40 12.74 -1.77
C ARG A 165 -1.45 12.64 -2.89
N VAL A 166 -1.10 11.95 -3.96
CA VAL A 166 -1.98 11.79 -5.12
C VAL A 166 -3.24 10.98 -4.78
N LEU A 167 -3.09 9.81 -4.14
CA LEU A 167 -4.23 8.96 -3.79
C LEU A 167 -5.20 9.65 -2.82
N LYS A 168 -4.66 10.38 -1.83
CA LYS A 168 -5.47 11.14 -0.90
C LYS A 168 -6.26 12.24 -1.60
N ASP A 169 -5.58 13.02 -2.46
CA ASP A 169 -6.23 14.11 -3.20
C ASP A 169 -7.34 13.54 -4.10
N GLU A 170 -7.07 12.42 -4.77
CA GLU A 170 -8.06 11.77 -5.63
C GLU A 170 -9.28 11.28 -4.82
N VAL A 171 -9.07 10.64 -3.67
CA VAL A 171 -10.17 10.20 -2.78
C VAL A 171 -11.01 11.39 -2.31
N LEU A 172 -10.37 12.52 -1.95
CA LEU A 172 -11.08 13.72 -1.48
C LEU A 172 -11.83 14.45 -2.60
N ASN A 173 -11.44 14.26 -3.85
CA ASN A 173 -12.09 14.84 -5.02
C ASN A 173 -13.34 14.04 -5.49
N GLN A 174 -13.52 12.81 -5.00
CA GLN A 174 -14.74 12.05 -5.29
C GLN A 174 -15.94 12.69 -4.58
N LYS A 175 -17.07 12.78 -5.28
CA LYS A 175 -18.32 13.41 -4.79
C LYS A 175 -19.34 12.38 -4.39
#